data_4d8fd940521b4be35dcdf7b1070a3774
#
_entry.id   4d8fd940521b4be35dcdf7b1070a3774
#
_cell.length_a   1.000
_cell.length_b   1.000
_cell.length_c   1.000
_cell.angle_alpha   90.00
_cell.angle_beta   90.00
_cell.angle_gamma   90.00
#
_symmetry.space_group_name_H-M   'P 1'
#
loop_
_entity.id
_entity.type
_entity.pdbx_description
1 polymer ?
#
loop_
_entity_poly.entity_id
_entity_poly.type
_entity_poly.pdbx_seq_one_letter_code
_entity_poly.pdbx_strand_id
1 'polypeptide(L)'
;MKKYNFDEIIDRQHTNCVKYDGRMHFFGDDNVLPLWVADMDFKTPDFITEAVIQRAKHEIYGYTFRPDSYNDAIIHWLKTRHNW
;
A
#
# COMPACT_ATOMS: atom_id res chain seq x y z
N MET A 1 5.74 14.58 16.35
CA MET A 1 5.21 13.93 15.14
C MET A 1 6.34 13.22 14.41
N LYS A 2 6.15 11.97 14.03
CA LYS A 2 7.11 11.25 13.23
C LYS A 2 7.17 11.82 11.81
N LYS A 3 8.38 12.06 11.33
CA LYS A 3 8.59 12.49 9.95
C LYS A 3 8.86 11.28 9.06
N TYR A 4 8.28 11.30 7.86
CA TYR A 4 8.52 10.30 6.82
C TYR A 4 9.48 10.88 5.78
N ASN A 5 10.39 10.05 5.28
CA ASN A 5 11.33 10.45 4.24
C ASN A 5 10.79 10.03 2.87
N PHE A 6 10.23 10.97 2.13
CA PHE A 6 9.72 10.74 0.77
C PHE A 6 10.80 10.86 -0.32
N ASP A 7 12.02 11.28 0.05
CA ASP A 7 13.14 11.36 -0.88
C ASP A 7 13.97 10.07 -0.92
N GLU A 8 13.68 9.12 -0.03
CA GLU A 8 14.35 7.83 -0.02
C GLU A 8 14.06 7.06 -1.30
N ILE A 9 15.11 6.65 -2.02
CA ILE A 9 14.98 5.81 -3.20
C ILE A 9 14.86 4.35 -2.74
N ILE A 10 13.75 3.71 -3.13
CA ILE A 10 13.47 2.32 -2.77
C ILE A 10 13.55 1.48 -4.04
N ASP A 11 14.46 0.52 -4.07
CA ASP A 11 14.56 -0.44 -5.17
C ASP A 11 13.39 -1.44 -5.07
N ARG A 12 12.51 -1.37 -6.04
CA ARG A 12 11.35 -2.28 -6.14
C ARG A 12 11.54 -3.38 -7.17
N GLN A 13 12.70 -3.47 -7.81
CA GLN A 13 13.00 -4.56 -8.74
C GLN A 13 13.12 -5.88 -7.97
N HIS A 14 12.77 -6.97 -8.62
CA HIS A 14 12.82 -8.33 -8.05
C HIS A 14 11.91 -8.53 -6.81
N THR A 15 10.86 -7.74 -6.71
CA THR A 15 9.83 -7.88 -5.67
C THR A 15 8.51 -8.41 -6.22
N ASN A 16 8.48 -8.77 -7.50
CA ASN A 16 7.29 -9.19 -8.24
C ASN A 16 6.22 -8.11 -8.39
N CYS A 17 6.60 -6.82 -8.24
CA CYS A 17 5.67 -5.75 -8.54
C CYS A 17 5.52 -5.56 -10.05
N VAL A 18 4.28 -5.41 -10.51
CA VAL A 18 3.97 -5.27 -11.95
C VAL A 18 4.68 -4.05 -12.54
N LYS A 19 4.70 -2.94 -11.83
CA LYS A 19 5.25 -1.67 -12.28
C LYS A 19 6.70 -1.78 -12.77
N TYR A 20 7.55 -2.47 -12.02
CA TYR A 20 8.97 -2.63 -12.33
C TYR A 20 9.28 -3.96 -13.01
N ASP A 21 8.81 -5.06 -12.45
CA ASP A 21 9.18 -6.40 -12.92
C ASP A 21 8.39 -6.83 -14.16
N GLY A 22 7.27 -6.17 -14.44
CA GLY A 22 6.48 -6.41 -15.64
C GLY A 22 6.97 -5.69 -16.89
N ARG A 23 7.96 -4.80 -16.78
CA ARG A 23 8.40 -3.95 -17.91
C ARG A 23 8.86 -4.75 -19.13
N MET A 24 9.69 -5.76 -18.92
CA MET A 24 10.18 -6.60 -20.02
C MET A 24 9.02 -7.33 -20.72
N HIS A 25 8.08 -7.86 -19.95
CA HIS A 25 6.95 -8.60 -20.49
C HIS A 25 6.02 -7.71 -21.32
N PHE A 26 5.70 -6.50 -20.83
CA PHE A 26 4.71 -5.63 -21.49
C PHE A 26 5.33 -4.69 -22.53
N PHE A 27 6.58 -4.28 -22.36
CA PHE A 27 7.23 -3.29 -23.21
C PHE A 27 8.48 -3.80 -23.93
N GLY A 28 8.95 -4.99 -23.60
CA GLY A 28 10.16 -5.55 -24.21
C GLY A 28 11.45 -4.87 -23.76
N ASP A 29 11.42 -4.05 -22.72
CA ASP A 29 12.57 -3.31 -22.20
C ASP A 29 12.38 -3.06 -20.71
N ASP A 30 13.29 -3.55 -19.89
CA ASP A 30 13.26 -3.39 -18.43
C ASP A 30 13.96 -2.11 -17.92
N ASN A 31 14.50 -1.29 -18.83
CA ASN A 31 15.13 -0.02 -18.49
C ASN A 31 14.21 1.20 -18.68
N VAL A 32 13.00 1.00 -19.19
CA VAL A 32 12.05 2.12 -19.35
C VAL A 32 11.62 2.66 -17.99
N LEU A 33 11.43 3.98 -17.90
CA LEU A 33 10.89 4.62 -16.71
C LEU A 33 9.42 4.23 -16.55
N PRO A 34 9.02 3.57 -15.45
CA PRO A 34 7.66 3.05 -15.31
C PRO A 34 6.69 4.13 -14.84
N LEU A 35 5.87 4.65 -15.76
CA LEU A 35 4.82 5.62 -15.49
C LEU A 35 3.41 5.08 -15.80
N TRP A 36 3.26 3.78 -15.87
CA TRP A 36 2.06 3.10 -16.39
C TRP A 36 1.15 2.49 -15.32
N VAL A 37 1.67 2.26 -14.13
CA VAL A 37 0.90 1.76 -12.98
C VAL A 37 0.86 2.85 -11.91
N ALA A 38 -0.32 3.09 -11.35
CA ALA A 38 -0.57 4.22 -10.45
C ALA A 38 -0.07 4.01 -9.01
N ASP A 39 0.44 2.84 -8.66
CA ASP A 39 0.97 2.61 -7.32
C ASP A 39 2.19 3.49 -7.05
N MET A 40 2.24 4.03 -5.85
CA MET A 40 3.31 4.96 -5.44
C MET A 40 4.58 4.21 -5.02
N ASP A 41 5.72 4.91 -5.15
CA ASP A 41 7.03 4.38 -4.76
C ASP A 41 7.44 4.78 -3.33
N PHE A 42 6.49 5.23 -2.53
CA PHE A 42 6.70 5.60 -1.13
C PHE A 42 6.38 4.44 -0.21
N LYS A 43 7.16 4.29 0.86
CA LYS A 43 6.83 3.33 1.92
C LYS A 43 5.49 3.67 2.56
N THR A 44 4.72 2.64 2.85
CA THR A 44 3.52 2.77 3.69
C THR A 44 3.90 3.28 5.08
N PRO A 45 3.13 4.20 5.67
CA PRO A 45 3.37 4.64 7.04
C PRO A 45 3.43 3.45 8.01
N ASP A 46 4.32 3.54 8.98
CA ASP A 46 4.59 2.45 9.91
C ASP A 46 3.37 2.01 10.72
N PHE A 47 2.47 2.93 11.08
CA PHE A 47 1.27 2.57 11.82
C PHE A 47 0.33 1.65 11.04
N ILE A 48 0.31 1.75 9.71
CA ILE A 48 -0.45 0.83 8.85
C ILE A 48 0.25 -0.53 8.78
N THR A 49 1.57 -0.51 8.54
CA THR A 49 2.38 -1.73 8.51
C THR A 49 2.28 -2.50 9.81
N GLU A 50 2.33 -1.81 10.94
CA GLU A 50 2.20 -2.40 12.28
C GLU A 50 0.84 -3.07 12.48
N ALA A 51 -0.25 -2.45 12.02
CA ALA A 51 -1.59 -3.04 12.10
C ALA A 51 -1.67 -4.34 11.30
N VAL A 52 -1.07 -4.38 10.10
CA VAL A 52 -1.00 -5.60 9.28
C VAL A 52 -0.17 -6.69 9.98
N ILE A 53 0.98 -6.34 10.56
CA ILE A 53 1.84 -7.28 11.29
C ILE A 53 1.08 -7.87 12.49
N GLN A 54 0.37 -7.05 13.26
CA GLN A 54 -0.41 -7.52 14.40
C GLN A 54 -1.49 -8.52 13.97
N ARG A 55 -2.16 -8.25 12.86
CA ARG A 55 -3.14 -9.19 12.32
C ARG A 55 -2.48 -10.47 11.84
N ALA A 56 -1.33 -10.39 11.18
CA ALA A 56 -0.59 -11.56 10.72
C ALA A 56 -0.17 -12.48 11.86
N LYS A 57 0.20 -11.92 13.00
CA LYS A 57 0.57 -12.69 14.22
C LYS A 57 -0.56 -13.50 14.82
N HIS A 58 -1.80 -13.23 14.46
CA HIS A 58 -2.93 -14.05 14.90
C HIS A 58 -2.88 -15.46 14.32
N GLU A 59 -2.30 -15.63 13.15
CA GLU A 59 -1.99 -16.92 12.48
C GLU A 59 -3.19 -17.76 12.08
N ILE A 60 -4.42 -17.29 12.27
CA ILE A 60 -5.65 -17.94 11.80
C ILE A 60 -6.39 -16.95 10.91
N TYR A 61 -6.35 -17.18 9.60
CA TYR A 61 -6.75 -16.21 8.58
C TYR A 61 -8.12 -16.50 7.95
N GLY A 62 -8.98 -17.19 8.65
CA GLY A 62 -10.30 -17.57 8.16
C GLY A 62 -11.15 -16.38 7.66
N TYR A 63 -12.44 -16.60 7.58
CA TYR A 63 -13.38 -15.55 7.17
C TYR A 63 -13.48 -14.47 8.24
N THR A 64 -13.37 -13.22 7.83
CA THR A 64 -13.40 -12.08 8.75
C THR A 64 -14.80 -11.46 8.80
N PHE A 65 -15.32 -11.29 9.99
CA PHE A 65 -16.52 -10.48 10.22
C PHE A 65 -16.17 -8.99 10.14
N ARG A 66 -17.02 -8.20 9.50
CA ARG A 66 -16.87 -6.75 9.50
C ARG A 66 -17.58 -6.14 10.70
N PRO A 67 -16.84 -5.66 11.71
CA PRO A 67 -17.45 -4.98 12.85
C PRO A 67 -17.97 -3.60 12.46
N ASP A 68 -18.83 -3.02 13.29
CA ASP A 68 -19.35 -1.66 13.05
C ASP A 68 -18.23 -0.62 12.94
N SER A 69 -17.13 -0.82 13.66
CA SER A 69 -15.94 0.05 13.57
C SER A 69 -15.36 0.18 12.17
N TYR A 70 -15.55 -0.82 11.31
CA TYR A 70 -15.13 -0.75 9.91
C TYR A 70 -15.92 0.32 9.16
N ASN A 71 -17.24 0.31 9.28
CA ASN A 71 -18.10 1.32 8.65
C ASN A 71 -17.91 2.69 9.30
N ASP A 72 -17.77 2.75 10.61
CA ASP A 72 -17.54 3.99 11.35
C ASP A 72 -16.27 4.70 10.91
N ALA A 73 -15.19 3.96 10.65
CA ALA A 73 -13.94 4.52 10.14
C ALA A 73 -14.13 5.17 8.76
N ILE A 74 -14.89 4.51 7.86
CA ILE A 74 -15.19 5.04 6.52
C ILE A 74 -16.04 6.32 6.63
N ILE A 75 -17.08 6.28 7.44
CA ILE A 75 -17.98 7.42 7.66
C ILE A 75 -17.20 8.59 8.23
N HIS A 76 -16.37 8.35 9.23
CA HIS A 76 -15.53 9.38 9.83
C HIS A 76 -14.59 10.03 8.81
N TRP A 77 -13.94 9.23 7.97
CA TRP A 77 -13.06 9.73 6.91
C TRP A 77 -13.82 10.62 5.93
N LEU A 78 -14.96 10.14 5.42
CA LEU A 78 -15.77 10.90 4.45
C LEU A 78 -16.27 12.21 5.06
N LYS A 79 -16.74 12.18 6.30
CA LYS A 79 -17.22 13.37 6.99
C LYS A 79 -16.11 14.39 7.21
N THR A 80 -14.95 13.96 7.68
CA THR A 80 -13.87 14.88 8.09
C THR A 80 -13.04 15.37 6.90
N ARG A 81 -12.90 14.57 5.85
CA ARG A 81 -12.05 14.90 4.69
C ARG A 81 -12.84 15.45 3.50
N HIS A 82 -14.08 15.06 3.35
CA HIS A 82 -14.89 15.40 2.17
C HIS A 82 -16.21 16.10 2.54
N ASN A 83 -16.47 16.33 3.81
CA ASN A 83 -17.70 16.96 4.30
C ASN A 83 -18.96 16.27 3.73
N TRP A 84 -18.97 14.97 3.74
CA TRP A 84 -20.04 14.13 3.17
C TRP A 84 -20.79 13.37 4.24
#